data_efee259fb458d799102c7c4b2d61139f
#
_entry.id   efee259fb458d799102c7c4b2d61139f
#
_cell.length_a   1.000
_cell.length_b   1.000
_cell.length_c   1.000
_cell.angle_alpha   90.00
_cell.angle_beta   90.00
_cell.angle_gamma   90.00
#
_symmetry.space_group_name_H-M   'P 1'
#
loop_
_entity.id
_entity.type
_entity.pdbx_description
1 polymer ?
#
loop_
_entity_poly.entity_id
_entity_poly.type
_entity_poly.pdbx_seq_one_letter_code
_entity_poly.pdbx_strand_id
1 'polypeptide(L)'
;MRMSLGLLVWSFISVPSLAAGLANLSNQEAGSGLKDALAQGSAAAVGKLGVENGFLGNEKVKIPLPDALKRVESGLRLMGMQRQADELVVAMNHAAEQAVPEAKPLLVAAIKNMTWQDAKGILTGGETAATDYFRRTTSDQLTEKFLPIVTKATSKVGLAEKYNNLAGQGAKLGLVDAKQAKIENYVTQKTLDGLFIMIAEQEKAIRKDPLGAATGMARTVFGMLVK
;
A
#
# COMPACT_ATOMS: atom_id res chain seq x y z
N MET A 1 0.01 -58.71 56.48
CA MET A 1 0.62 -58.06 55.31
C MET A 1 -0.51 -57.30 54.55
N ARG A 2 -0.65 -56.03 54.83
CA ARG A 2 -1.72 -55.17 54.26
C ARG A 2 -1.10 -54.26 53.13
N MET A 3 -1.44 -54.55 51.90
CA MET A 3 -1.06 -53.70 50.77
C MET A 3 -2.08 -52.51 50.62
N SER A 4 -1.62 -51.28 50.86
CA SER A 4 -2.38 -50.07 50.57
C SER A 4 -2.25 -49.72 49.14
N LEU A 5 -3.38 -49.69 48.44
CA LEU A 5 -3.50 -49.27 47.06
C LEU A 5 -3.71 -47.73 47.05
N GLY A 6 -2.67 -46.97 46.66
CA GLY A 6 -2.78 -45.51 46.51
C GLY A 6 -3.45 -45.15 45.19
N LEU A 7 -4.62 -44.51 45.28
CA LEU A 7 -5.30 -43.89 44.11
C LEU A 7 -4.60 -42.58 43.75
N LEU A 8 -3.95 -42.54 42.59
CA LEU A 8 -3.46 -41.29 41.95
C LEU A 8 -4.63 -40.62 41.22
N VAL A 9 -5.15 -39.55 41.80
CA VAL A 9 -6.12 -38.68 41.15
C VAL A 9 -5.38 -37.75 40.21
N TRP A 10 -5.46 -38.01 38.91
CA TRP A 10 -5.01 -37.08 37.88
C TRP A 10 -6.07 -35.98 37.70
N SER A 11 -5.78 -34.80 38.26
CA SER A 11 -6.54 -33.58 37.99
C SER A 11 -6.27 -33.12 36.56
N PHE A 12 -7.21 -33.36 35.66
CA PHE A 12 -7.22 -32.71 34.34
C PHE A 12 -7.47 -31.22 34.55
N ILE A 13 -6.43 -30.41 34.45
CA ILE A 13 -6.56 -28.98 34.32
C ILE A 13 -7.07 -28.72 32.90
N SER A 14 -8.36 -28.48 32.76
CA SER A 14 -8.98 -28.04 31.52
C SER A 14 -8.48 -26.62 31.20
N VAL A 15 -7.56 -26.49 30.29
CA VAL A 15 -7.16 -25.19 29.71
C VAL A 15 -8.36 -24.71 28.88
N PRO A 16 -8.97 -23.57 29.20
CA PRO A 16 -10.06 -23.04 28.35
C PRO A 16 -9.51 -22.77 26.97
N SER A 17 -10.09 -23.42 25.99
CA SER A 17 -9.75 -23.32 24.57
C SER A 17 -9.88 -21.86 24.12
N LEU A 18 -8.82 -21.27 23.56
CA LEU A 18 -8.79 -19.92 22.97
C LEU A 18 -9.84 -19.74 21.85
N ALA A 19 -10.43 -20.83 21.36
CA ALA A 19 -11.53 -20.82 20.39
C ALA A 19 -12.81 -20.13 20.91
N ALA A 20 -12.96 -19.99 22.23
CA ALA A 20 -14.10 -19.27 22.83
C ALA A 20 -13.99 -17.73 22.69
N GLY A 21 -12.80 -17.19 22.36
CA GLY A 21 -12.60 -15.73 22.25
C GLY A 21 -13.27 -15.08 21.04
N LEU A 22 -13.23 -15.72 19.87
CA LEU A 22 -13.90 -15.19 18.65
C LEU A 22 -15.42 -15.24 18.72
N ALA A 23 -15.98 -16.22 19.43
CA ALA A 23 -17.43 -16.35 19.58
C ALA A 23 -18.04 -15.24 20.48
N ASN A 24 -17.21 -14.53 21.25
CA ASN A 24 -17.65 -13.50 22.20
C ASN A 24 -17.45 -12.06 21.73
N LEU A 25 -16.73 -11.81 20.60
CA LEU A 25 -16.66 -10.50 20.00
C LEU A 25 -17.92 -10.23 19.18
N SER A 26 -18.61 -9.13 19.50
CA SER A 26 -19.68 -8.65 18.64
C SER A 26 -19.12 -8.27 17.27
N ASN A 27 -19.92 -8.40 16.21
CA ASN A 27 -19.58 -7.95 14.86
C ASN A 27 -19.12 -6.48 14.85
N GLN A 28 -19.64 -5.69 15.77
CA GLN A 28 -19.33 -4.27 15.91
C GLN A 28 -17.91 -4.04 16.47
N GLU A 29 -17.50 -4.81 17.46
CA GLU A 29 -16.13 -4.72 18.03
C GLU A 29 -15.08 -5.18 17.05
N ALA A 30 -15.36 -6.28 16.34
CA ALA A 30 -14.46 -6.76 15.28
C ALA A 30 -14.31 -5.74 14.15
N GLY A 31 -15.42 -5.12 13.72
CA GLY A 31 -15.41 -4.07 12.71
C GLY A 31 -14.67 -2.82 13.16
N SER A 32 -14.83 -2.40 14.43
CA SER A 32 -14.13 -1.23 14.97
C SER A 32 -12.63 -1.47 15.06
N GLY A 33 -12.19 -2.61 15.60
CA GLY A 33 -10.77 -2.94 15.70
C GLY A 33 -10.08 -3.04 14.33
N LEU A 34 -10.77 -3.58 13.32
CA LEU A 34 -10.27 -3.57 11.93
C LEU A 34 -10.12 -2.14 11.41
N LYS A 35 -11.13 -1.27 11.57
CA LYS A 35 -11.07 0.13 11.12
C LYS A 35 -9.91 0.89 11.76
N ASP A 36 -9.66 0.69 13.04
CA ASP A 36 -8.53 1.29 13.75
C ASP A 36 -7.18 0.83 13.19
N ALA A 37 -7.03 -0.47 12.95
CA ALA A 37 -5.82 -1.03 12.38
C ALA A 37 -5.55 -0.49 10.96
N LEU A 38 -6.59 -0.41 10.13
CA LEU A 38 -6.50 0.12 8.76
C LEU A 38 -6.17 1.62 8.76
N ALA A 39 -6.74 2.39 9.70
CA ALA A 39 -6.42 3.80 9.85
C ALA A 39 -4.94 4.01 10.20
N GLN A 40 -4.40 3.22 11.12
CA GLN A 40 -2.98 3.29 11.50
C GLN A 40 -2.06 2.81 10.39
N GLY A 41 -2.36 1.65 9.79
CA GLY A 41 -1.55 1.08 8.71
C GLY A 41 -1.50 2.00 7.49
N SER A 42 -2.64 2.55 7.08
CA SER A 42 -2.70 3.50 5.95
C SER A 42 -2.00 4.82 6.27
N ALA A 43 -2.16 5.37 7.48
CA ALA A 43 -1.45 6.56 7.90
C ALA A 43 0.08 6.36 7.96
N ALA A 44 0.54 5.18 8.43
CA ALA A 44 1.95 4.83 8.44
C ALA A 44 2.54 4.71 7.01
N ALA A 45 1.79 4.11 6.08
CA ALA A 45 2.21 4.03 4.67
C ALA A 45 2.33 5.42 4.04
N VAL A 46 1.32 6.28 4.20
CA VAL A 46 1.34 7.67 3.72
C VAL A 46 2.48 8.46 4.37
N GLY A 47 2.68 8.31 5.68
CA GLY A 47 3.75 9.01 6.41
C GLY A 47 5.16 8.61 5.97
N LYS A 48 5.37 7.34 5.61
CA LYS A 48 6.66 6.86 5.10
C LYS A 48 6.95 7.33 3.67
N LEU A 49 5.93 7.46 2.84
CA LEU A 49 6.07 7.82 1.44
C LEU A 49 6.01 9.33 1.18
N GLY A 50 5.24 10.07 1.98
CA GLY A 50 5.00 11.51 1.81
C GLY A 50 6.09 12.40 2.42
N VAL A 51 7.31 11.90 2.57
CA VAL A 51 8.48 12.62 3.05
C VAL A 51 9.57 12.64 1.98
N GLU A 52 10.54 13.52 2.12
CA GLU A 52 11.69 13.56 1.22
C GLU A 52 12.39 12.20 1.17
N ASN A 53 12.67 11.71 -0.04
CA ASN A 53 13.23 10.39 -0.31
C ASN A 53 12.35 9.20 0.11
N GLY A 54 11.07 9.42 0.39
CA GLY A 54 10.13 8.34 0.69
C GLY A 54 9.88 7.39 -0.49
N PHE A 55 9.96 7.90 -1.73
CA PHE A 55 10.02 7.11 -2.96
C PHE A 55 11.44 6.97 -3.48
N LEU A 56 12.17 8.07 -3.64
CA LEU A 56 13.50 8.07 -4.26
C LEU A 56 14.49 7.19 -3.51
N GLY A 57 14.45 7.20 -2.19
CA GLY A 57 15.33 6.41 -1.31
C GLY A 57 14.83 5.02 -0.98
N ASN A 58 13.67 4.61 -1.49
CA ASN A 58 13.04 3.33 -1.17
C ASN A 58 12.98 2.44 -2.40
N GLU A 59 13.89 1.48 -2.51
CA GLU A 59 14.01 0.58 -3.68
C GLU A 59 12.73 -0.23 -4.00
N LYS A 60 11.81 -0.40 -3.04
CA LYS A 60 10.55 -1.13 -3.26
C LYS A 60 9.53 -0.35 -4.07
N VAL A 61 9.59 0.97 -4.02
CA VAL A 61 8.59 1.87 -4.61
C VAL A 61 9.19 2.95 -5.49
N LYS A 62 10.52 3.06 -5.53
CA LYS A 62 11.23 3.99 -6.38
C LYS A 62 10.75 3.91 -7.83
N ILE A 63 10.40 5.05 -8.38
CA ILE A 63 9.89 5.15 -9.76
C ILE A 63 11.08 5.25 -10.71
N PRO A 64 11.34 4.21 -11.50
CA PRO A 64 12.41 4.22 -12.50
C PRO A 64 11.97 4.98 -13.76
N LEU A 65 12.90 5.19 -14.68
CA LEU A 65 12.54 5.65 -16.02
C LEU A 65 11.52 4.72 -16.69
N PRO A 66 10.58 5.26 -17.50
CA PRO A 66 9.73 4.44 -18.36
C PRO A 66 10.54 3.52 -19.27
N ASP A 67 10.02 2.32 -19.58
CA ASP A 67 10.76 1.32 -20.36
C ASP A 67 11.22 1.81 -21.74
N ALA A 68 10.47 2.73 -22.34
CA ALA A 68 10.87 3.37 -23.60
C ALA A 68 12.16 4.19 -23.45
N LEU A 69 12.33 4.90 -22.31
CA LEU A 69 13.57 5.65 -22.02
C LEU A 69 14.69 4.72 -21.57
N LYS A 70 14.41 3.68 -20.80
CA LYS A 70 15.41 2.67 -20.41
C LYS A 70 16.07 2.01 -21.62
N ARG A 71 15.28 1.67 -22.65
CA ARG A 71 15.79 1.04 -23.88
C ARG A 71 16.79 1.92 -24.63
N VAL A 72 16.65 3.23 -24.53
CA VAL A 72 17.56 4.20 -25.18
C VAL A 72 18.55 4.83 -24.18
N GLU A 73 18.59 4.40 -22.96
CA GLU A 73 19.43 4.97 -21.90
C GLU A 73 20.92 5.01 -22.28
N SER A 74 21.42 3.92 -22.89
CA SER A 74 22.80 3.89 -23.38
C SER A 74 23.08 4.95 -24.45
N GLY A 75 22.12 5.19 -25.34
CA GLY A 75 22.19 6.27 -26.33
C GLY A 75 22.12 7.66 -25.68
N LEU A 76 21.27 7.83 -24.67
CA LEU A 76 21.18 9.09 -23.90
C LEU A 76 22.52 9.41 -23.22
N ARG A 77 23.21 8.40 -22.66
CA ARG A 77 24.54 8.55 -22.08
C ARG A 77 25.58 9.00 -23.12
N LEU A 78 25.61 8.35 -24.28
CA LEU A 78 26.50 8.71 -25.38
C LEU A 78 26.26 10.13 -25.91
N MET A 79 25.01 10.60 -25.85
CA MET A 79 24.62 11.96 -26.25
C MET A 79 24.83 13.01 -25.13
N GLY A 80 25.42 12.64 -24.01
CA GLY A 80 25.62 13.56 -22.86
C GLY A 80 24.33 13.90 -22.11
N MET A 81 23.25 13.16 -22.30
CA MET A 81 21.94 13.41 -21.67
C MET A 81 21.72 12.63 -20.37
N GLN A 82 22.76 12.01 -19.82
CA GLN A 82 22.71 11.28 -18.53
C GLN A 82 22.09 12.14 -17.41
N ARG A 83 22.57 13.37 -17.27
CA ARG A 83 22.08 14.28 -16.21
C ARG A 83 20.58 14.54 -16.33
N GLN A 84 20.05 14.72 -17.55
CA GLN A 84 18.62 14.94 -17.75
C GLN A 84 17.79 13.70 -17.39
N ALA A 85 18.32 12.50 -17.61
CA ALA A 85 17.67 11.26 -17.21
C ALA A 85 17.62 11.13 -15.67
N ASP A 86 18.72 11.44 -15.00
CA ASP A 86 18.79 11.42 -13.53
C ASP A 86 17.86 12.49 -12.91
N GLU A 87 17.86 13.71 -13.46
CA GLU A 87 16.94 14.79 -13.06
C GLU A 87 15.46 14.38 -13.23
N LEU A 88 15.13 13.64 -14.29
CA LEU A 88 13.77 13.14 -14.50
C LEU A 88 13.40 12.08 -13.43
N VAL A 89 14.30 11.15 -13.12
CA VAL A 89 14.06 10.15 -12.05
C VAL A 89 13.81 10.85 -10.72
N VAL A 90 14.64 11.82 -10.35
CA VAL A 90 14.47 12.61 -9.12
C VAL A 90 13.12 13.32 -9.12
N ALA A 91 12.79 14.03 -10.19
CA ALA A 91 11.53 14.79 -10.30
C ALA A 91 10.29 13.89 -10.21
N MET A 92 10.31 12.70 -10.85
CA MET A 92 9.20 11.74 -10.80
C MET A 92 8.96 11.25 -9.36
N ASN A 93 10.02 10.92 -8.65
CA ASN A 93 9.91 10.41 -7.28
C ASN A 93 9.47 11.52 -6.31
N HIS A 94 10.03 12.71 -6.40
CA HIS A 94 9.58 13.85 -5.59
C HIS A 94 8.14 14.28 -5.91
N ALA A 95 7.69 14.13 -7.17
CA ALA A 95 6.30 14.33 -7.51
C ALA A 95 5.36 13.33 -6.80
N ALA A 96 5.77 12.06 -6.72
CA ALA A 96 5.05 11.03 -5.98
C ALA A 96 5.00 11.33 -4.47
N GLU A 97 6.13 11.73 -3.88
CA GLU A 97 6.24 12.13 -2.48
C GLU A 97 5.32 13.30 -2.13
N GLN A 98 5.20 14.27 -3.03
CA GLN A 98 4.29 15.42 -2.88
C GLN A 98 2.80 15.04 -3.04
N ALA A 99 2.49 14.04 -3.86
CA ALA A 99 1.12 13.63 -4.14
C ALA A 99 0.52 12.72 -3.06
N VAL A 100 1.32 11.81 -2.49
CA VAL A 100 0.84 10.79 -1.55
C VAL A 100 0.11 11.33 -0.32
N PRO A 101 0.47 12.46 0.30
CA PRO A 101 -0.30 13.02 1.43
C PRO A 101 -1.78 13.25 1.14
N GLU A 102 -2.15 13.53 -0.12
CA GLU A 102 -3.54 13.67 -0.57
C GLU A 102 -4.36 12.36 -0.47
N ALA A 103 -3.69 11.22 -0.32
CA ALA A 103 -4.37 9.94 -0.12
C ALA A 103 -5.04 9.84 1.27
N LYS A 104 -4.51 10.52 2.29
CA LYS A 104 -4.98 10.37 3.67
C LYS A 104 -6.49 10.59 3.84
N PRO A 105 -7.09 11.69 3.37
CA PRO A 105 -8.53 11.90 3.51
C PRO A 105 -9.37 10.86 2.77
N LEU A 106 -8.92 10.37 1.61
CA LEU A 106 -9.63 9.37 0.82
C LEU A 106 -9.60 7.98 1.48
N LEU A 107 -8.44 7.58 2.02
CA LEU A 107 -8.32 6.33 2.78
C LEU A 107 -9.16 6.35 4.05
N VAL A 108 -9.17 7.47 4.77
CA VAL A 108 -10.04 7.65 5.96
C VAL A 108 -11.53 7.59 5.56
N ALA A 109 -11.92 8.21 4.46
CA ALA A 109 -13.29 8.14 3.96
C ALA A 109 -13.69 6.70 3.59
N ALA A 110 -12.81 5.96 2.90
CA ALA A 110 -13.04 4.55 2.59
C ALA A 110 -13.25 3.71 3.87
N ILE A 111 -12.42 3.91 4.91
CA ILE A 111 -12.57 3.21 6.19
C ILE A 111 -13.92 3.55 6.86
N LYS A 112 -14.33 4.82 6.86
CA LYS A 112 -15.61 5.23 7.44
C LYS A 112 -16.80 4.60 6.75
N ASN A 113 -16.75 4.53 5.41
CA ASN A 113 -17.81 3.99 4.56
C ASN A 113 -17.78 2.45 4.46
N MET A 114 -16.81 1.79 5.07
CA MET A 114 -16.69 0.34 5.07
C MET A 114 -17.90 -0.32 5.70
N THR A 115 -18.55 -1.20 4.94
CA THR A 115 -19.68 -2.00 5.41
C THR A 115 -19.20 -3.18 6.27
N TRP A 116 -20.13 -3.82 6.99
CA TRP A 116 -19.82 -5.06 7.70
C TRP A 116 -19.38 -6.18 6.74
N GLN A 117 -19.97 -6.24 5.55
CA GLN A 117 -19.59 -7.23 4.53
C GLN A 117 -18.14 -7.04 4.07
N ASP A 118 -17.72 -5.78 3.85
CA ASP A 118 -16.32 -5.48 3.52
C ASP A 118 -15.39 -5.88 4.67
N ALA A 119 -15.72 -5.50 5.90
CA ALA A 119 -14.94 -5.86 7.08
C ALA A 119 -14.78 -7.37 7.23
N LYS A 120 -15.86 -8.13 7.08
CA LYS A 120 -15.84 -9.60 7.10
C LYS A 120 -14.93 -10.14 5.99
N GLY A 121 -15.06 -9.64 4.76
CA GLY A 121 -14.22 -10.05 3.64
C GLY A 121 -12.74 -9.78 3.87
N ILE A 122 -12.38 -8.66 4.52
CA ILE A 122 -11.01 -8.35 4.89
C ILE A 122 -10.51 -9.29 6.00
N LEU A 123 -11.28 -9.51 7.04
CA LEU A 123 -10.89 -10.35 8.18
C LEU A 123 -10.68 -11.82 7.78
N THR A 124 -11.52 -12.35 6.90
CA THR A 124 -11.45 -13.74 6.43
C THR A 124 -10.63 -13.91 5.15
N GLY A 125 -10.21 -12.81 4.54
CA GLY A 125 -9.46 -12.80 3.29
C GLY A 125 -7.96 -13.03 3.45
N GLY A 126 -7.24 -13.00 2.31
CA GLY A 126 -5.80 -13.19 2.25
C GLY A 126 -5.00 -12.03 2.86
N GLU A 127 -3.67 -12.15 2.73
CA GLU A 127 -2.69 -11.22 3.35
C GLU A 127 -2.80 -9.76 2.88
N THR A 128 -3.51 -9.50 1.78
CA THR A 128 -3.66 -8.18 1.16
C THR A 128 -5.12 -7.77 0.96
N ALA A 129 -6.06 -8.44 1.63
CA ALA A 129 -7.50 -8.20 1.44
C ALA A 129 -7.93 -6.76 1.76
N ALA A 130 -7.31 -6.11 2.76
CA ALA A 130 -7.54 -4.71 3.05
C ALA A 130 -6.94 -3.78 1.99
N THR A 131 -5.77 -4.10 1.49
CA THR A 131 -5.13 -3.36 0.38
C THR A 131 -5.98 -3.44 -0.88
N ASP A 132 -6.54 -4.61 -1.20
CA ASP A 132 -7.43 -4.80 -2.34
C ASP A 132 -8.75 -4.02 -2.18
N TYR A 133 -9.26 -3.95 -0.95
CA TYR A 133 -10.40 -3.08 -0.63
C TYR A 133 -10.07 -1.61 -0.91
N PHE A 134 -8.96 -1.08 -0.42
CA PHE A 134 -8.55 0.30 -0.69
C PHE A 134 -8.32 0.54 -2.19
N ARG A 135 -7.64 -0.37 -2.88
CA ARG A 135 -7.41 -0.26 -4.32
C ARG A 135 -8.73 -0.12 -5.08
N ARG A 136 -9.69 -0.98 -4.80
CA ARG A 136 -11.01 -0.98 -5.45
C ARG A 136 -11.81 0.30 -5.17
N THR A 137 -11.73 0.83 -3.95
CA THR A 137 -12.60 1.92 -3.50
C THR A 137 -12.00 3.31 -3.67
N THR A 138 -10.68 3.43 -3.88
CA THR A 138 -10.02 4.75 -3.87
C THR A 138 -9.18 5.06 -5.10
N SER A 139 -8.85 4.09 -5.97
CA SER A 139 -7.91 4.31 -7.09
C SER A 139 -8.30 5.45 -8.00
N ASP A 140 -9.57 5.55 -8.40
CA ASP A 140 -10.03 6.58 -9.32
C ASP A 140 -9.88 7.98 -8.71
N GLN A 141 -10.35 8.15 -7.46
CA GLN A 141 -10.26 9.43 -6.76
C GLN A 141 -8.80 9.81 -6.45
N LEU A 142 -7.96 8.83 -6.13
CA LEU A 142 -6.52 9.06 -5.93
C LEU A 142 -5.85 9.49 -7.24
N THR A 143 -6.20 8.88 -8.38
CA THR A 143 -5.71 9.28 -9.69
C THR A 143 -6.05 10.74 -9.99
N GLU A 144 -7.30 11.14 -9.77
CA GLU A 144 -7.76 12.52 -9.95
C GLU A 144 -7.01 13.53 -9.07
N LYS A 145 -6.68 13.14 -7.84
CA LYS A 145 -5.92 13.99 -6.90
C LYS A 145 -4.44 14.08 -7.21
N PHE A 146 -3.83 12.95 -7.58
CA PHE A 146 -2.38 12.89 -7.80
C PHE A 146 -1.96 13.50 -9.13
N LEU A 147 -2.73 13.29 -10.19
CA LEU A 147 -2.37 13.73 -11.54
C LEU A 147 -2.00 15.22 -11.65
N PRO A 148 -2.77 16.19 -11.10
CA PRO A 148 -2.40 17.60 -11.21
C PRO A 148 -1.11 17.94 -10.46
N ILE A 149 -0.83 17.29 -9.31
CA ILE A 149 0.39 17.50 -8.54
C ILE A 149 1.59 16.96 -9.31
N VAL A 150 1.46 15.75 -9.82
CA VAL A 150 2.48 15.10 -10.65
C VAL A 150 2.76 15.93 -11.91
N THR A 151 1.72 16.38 -12.61
CA THR A 151 1.84 17.23 -13.81
C THR A 151 2.63 18.50 -13.51
N LYS A 152 2.30 19.20 -12.42
CA LYS A 152 2.99 20.42 -12.02
C LYS A 152 4.47 20.18 -11.70
N ALA A 153 4.79 19.05 -11.08
CA ALA A 153 6.16 18.72 -10.72
C ALA A 153 7.01 18.31 -11.95
N THR A 154 6.44 17.49 -12.84
CA THR A 154 7.17 16.94 -14.01
C THR A 154 7.26 17.92 -15.17
N SER A 155 6.32 18.86 -15.33
CA SER A 155 6.31 19.84 -16.43
C SER A 155 7.55 20.76 -16.50
N LYS A 156 8.30 20.86 -15.41
CA LYS A 156 9.53 21.65 -15.34
C LYS A 156 10.77 20.93 -15.87
N VAL A 157 10.63 19.65 -16.21
CA VAL A 157 11.76 18.81 -16.66
C VAL A 157 11.70 18.64 -18.18
N GLY A 158 12.69 19.20 -18.87
CA GLY A 158 12.72 19.20 -20.34
C GLY A 158 12.71 17.80 -20.99
N LEU A 159 13.22 16.76 -20.29
CA LEU A 159 13.15 15.39 -20.78
C LEU A 159 11.73 14.82 -20.70
N ALA A 160 10.90 15.27 -19.74
CA ALA A 160 9.48 14.89 -19.66
C ALA A 160 8.71 15.33 -20.90
N GLU A 161 8.92 16.56 -21.37
CA GLU A 161 8.31 17.07 -22.60
C GLU A 161 8.75 16.27 -23.84
N LYS A 162 10.06 15.99 -23.97
CA LYS A 162 10.59 15.16 -25.05
C LYS A 162 9.99 13.76 -25.05
N TYR A 163 9.84 13.14 -23.86
CA TYR A 163 9.17 11.85 -23.71
C TYR A 163 7.72 11.93 -24.20
N ASN A 164 6.95 12.90 -23.72
CA ASN A 164 5.55 13.05 -24.07
C ASN A 164 5.34 13.21 -25.58
N ASN A 165 6.21 13.96 -26.25
CA ASN A 165 6.17 14.15 -27.70
C ASN A 165 6.45 12.83 -28.46
N LEU A 166 7.49 12.10 -28.10
CA LEU A 166 7.87 10.85 -28.76
C LEU A 166 6.88 9.71 -28.45
N ALA A 167 6.54 9.53 -27.18
CA ALA A 167 5.61 8.49 -26.76
C ALA A 167 4.20 8.74 -27.30
N GLY A 168 3.77 10.01 -27.37
CA GLY A 168 2.49 10.39 -27.99
C GLY A 168 2.41 10.06 -29.48
N GLN A 169 3.51 10.21 -30.22
CA GLN A 169 3.57 9.76 -31.63
C GLN A 169 3.51 8.23 -31.71
N GLY A 170 4.27 7.53 -30.85
CA GLY A 170 4.25 6.07 -30.76
C GLY A 170 2.86 5.51 -30.41
N ALA A 171 2.11 6.20 -29.55
CA ALA A 171 0.76 5.79 -29.20
C ALA A 171 -0.23 5.90 -30.37
N LYS A 172 -0.10 6.96 -31.20
CA LYS A 172 -0.90 7.10 -32.43
C LYS A 172 -0.65 5.96 -33.42
N LEU A 173 0.53 5.36 -33.38
CA LEU A 173 0.92 4.23 -34.22
C LEU A 173 0.68 2.87 -33.56
N GLY A 174 0.10 2.84 -32.35
CA GLY A 174 -0.12 1.60 -31.60
C GLY A 174 1.14 0.95 -31.00
N LEU A 175 2.28 1.66 -31.01
CA LEU A 175 3.57 1.17 -30.50
C LEU A 175 3.77 1.37 -29.00
N VAL A 176 3.00 2.26 -28.40
CA VAL A 176 3.03 2.60 -26.97
C VAL A 176 1.60 2.63 -26.44
N ASP A 177 1.37 2.09 -25.23
CA ASP A 177 0.07 2.22 -24.58
C ASP A 177 -0.26 3.71 -24.36
N ALA A 178 -1.45 4.13 -24.78
CA ALA A 178 -1.91 5.51 -24.66
C ALA A 178 -1.91 6.00 -23.18
N LYS A 179 -2.13 5.10 -22.22
CA LYS A 179 -2.05 5.41 -20.79
C LYS A 179 -0.64 5.72 -20.31
N GLN A 180 0.37 5.18 -20.99
CA GLN A 180 1.80 5.40 -20.70
C GLN A 180 2.44 6.43 -21.63
N ALA A 181 1.71 6.96 -22.59
CA ALA A 181 2.21 7.93 -23.57
C ALA A 181 2.52 9.30 -22.97
N LYS A 182 2.10 9.54 -21.74
CA LYS A 182 2.43 10.74 -20.96
C LYS A 182 3.14 10.36 -19.68
N ILE A 183 4.24 11.07 -19.39
CA ILE A 183 5.03 10.83 -18.18
C ILE A 183 4.20 11.03 -16.90
N GLU A 184 3.28 11.98 -16.92
CA GLU A 184 2.41 12.30 -15.80
C GLU A 184 1.51 11.11 -15.44
N ASN A 185 0.96 10.43 -16.42
CA ASN A 185 0.13 9.24 -16.22
C ASN A 185 0.97 8.08 -15.66
N TYR A 186 2.16 7.88 -16.23
CA TYR A 186 3.10 6.85 -15.75
C TYR A 186 3.46 7.08 -14.28
N VAL A 187 3.85 8.29 -13.92
CA VAL A 187 4.23 8.64 -12.54
C VAL A 187 3.03 8.51 -11.61
N THR A 188 1.85 8.99 -12.01
CA THR A 188 0.62 8.86 -11.21
C THR A 188 0.29 7.39 -10.93
N GLN A 189 0.36 6.52 -11.95
CA GLN A 189 0.12 5.09 -11.77
C GLN A 189 1.16 4.46 -10.85
N LYS A 190 2.45 4.78 -11.02
CA LYS A 190 3.52 4.29 -10.17
C LYS A 190 3.42 4.78 -8.72
N THR A 191 2.91 6.00 -8.53
CA THR A 191 2.62 6.54 -7.18
C THR A 191 1.52 5.73 -6.49
N LEU A 192 0.45 5.40 -7.20
CA LEU A 192 -0.62 4.53 -6.69
C LEU A 192 -0.08 3.13 -6.37
N ASP A 193 0.68 2.53 -7.28
CA ASP A 193 1.27 1.21 -7.07
C ASP A 193 2.15 1.21 -5.81
N GLY A 194 3.01 2.21 -5.65
CA GLY A 194 3.88 2.38 -4.49
C GLY A 194 3.10 2.56 -3.19
N LEU A 195 2.04 3.37 -3.20
CA LEU A 195 1.17 3.53 -2.04
C LEU A 195 0.53 2.20 -1.61
N PHE A 196 -0.02 1.45 -2.56
CA PHE A 196 -0.67 0.16 -2.25
C PHE A 196 0.34 -0.92 -1.86
N ILE A 197 1.57 -0.91 -2.39
CA ILE A 197 2.66 -1.78 -1.91
C ILE A 197 2.94 -1.51 -0.44
N MET A 198 3.08 -0.24 -0.05
CA MET A 198 3.37 0.11 1.34
C MET A 198 2.19 -0.16 2.28
N ILE A 199 0.95 0.01 1.82
CA ILE A 199 -0.25 -0.39 2.59
C ILE A 199 -0.24 -1.92 2.80
N ALA A 200 0.06 -2.70 1.75
CA ALA A 200 0.14 -4.16 1.85
C ALA A 200 1.23 -4.62 2.83
N GLU A 201 2.37 -3.94 2.87
CA GLU A 201 3.41 -4.22 3.87
C GLU A 201 2.94 -3.95 5.30
N GLN A 202 2.21 -2.84 5.53
CA GLN A 202 1.63 -2.57 6.85
C GLN A 202 0.56 -3.61 7.21
N GLU A 203 -0.29 -4.00 6.27
CA GLU A 203 -1.30 -5.05 6.46
C GLU A 203 -0.64 -6.37 6.87
N LYS A 204 0.37 -6.83 6.12
CA LYS A 204 1.12 -8.05 6.42
C LYS A 204 1.81 -7.98 7.79
N ALA A 205 2.40 -6.84 8.14
CA ALA A 205 3.03 -6.65 9.45
C ALA A 205 2.01 -6.78 10.59
N ILE A 206 0.83 -6.16 10.46
CA ILE A 206 -0.25 -6.24 11.44
C ILE A 206 -0.78 -7.68 11.57
N ARG A 207 -0.94 -8.38 10.46
CA ARG A 207 -1.40 -9.79 10.46
C ARG A 207 -0.38 -10.74 11.10
N LYS A 208 0.91 -10.48 10.89
CA LYS A 208 2.00 -11.30 11.44
C LYS A 208 2.23 -11.06 12.94
N ASP A 209 2.14 -9.82 13.38
CA ASP A 209 2.31 -9.43 14.78
C ASP A 209 1.20 -8.46 15.22
N PRO A 210 0.00 -8.97 15.49
CA PRO A 210 -1.12 -8.14 15.94
C PRO A 210 -0.89 -7.43 17.26
N LEU A 211 -0.04 -8.00 18.12
CA LEU A 211 0.22 -7.48 19.48
C LEU A 211 1.19 -6.29 19.45
N GLY A 212 2.12 -6.28 18.49
CA GLY A 212 3.11 -5.22 18.34
C GLY A 212 2.64 -4.01 17.54
N ALA A 213 1.66 -4.19 16.66
CA ALA A 213 1.38 -3.24 15.58
C ALA A 213 0.17 -2.33 15.76
N ALA A 214 -0.69 -2.54 16.79
CA ALA A 214 -2.01 -1.90 16.82
C ALA A 214 -2.48 -1.51 18.21
N THR A 215 -3.52 -0.66 18.27
CA THR A 215 -4.27 -0.34 19.49
C THR A 215 -4.90 -1.58 20.12
N GLY A 216 -5.32 -1.46 21.37
CA GLY A 216 -5.88 -2.59 22.14
C GLY A 216 -6.98 -3.37 21.41
N MET A 217 -7.86 -2.69 20.65
CA MET A 217 -8.98 -3.34 19.95
C MET A 217 -8.52 -4.05 18.67
N ALA A 218 -7.59 -3.47 17.92
CA ALA A 218 -6.97 -4.11 16.76
C ALA A 218 -6.15 -5.35 17.17
N ARG A 219 -5.43 -5.30 18.32
CA ARG A 219 -4.76 -6.47 18.91
C ARG A 219 -5.72 -7.62 19.15
N THR A 220 -6.88 -7.32 19.73
CA THR A 220 -7.89 -8.34 20.03
C THR A 220 -8.38 -9.01 18.74
N VAL A 221 -8.71 -8.22 17.71
CA VAL A 221 -9.28 -8.73 16.44
C VAL A 221 -8.25 -9.54 15.66
N PHE A 222 -7.06 -8.98 15.41
CA PHE A 222 -6.04 -9.68 14.63
C PHE A 222 -5.32 -10.78 15.42
N GLY A 223 -5.16 -10.65 16.73
CA GLY A 223 -4.60 -11.70 17.58
C GLY A 223 -5.42 -12.99 17.60
N MET A 224 -6.73 -12.90 17.30
CA MET A 224 -7.61 -14.06 17.18
C MET A 224 -7.55 -14.74 15.81
N LEU A 225 -7.03 -14.05 14.77
CA LEU A 225 -6.88 -14.59 13.42
C LEU A 225 -5.57 -15.35 13.23
N VAL A 226 -4.58 -15.15 14.12
CA VAL A 226 -3.30 -15.87 14.09
C VAL A 226 -3.47 -17.18 14.85
N LYS A 227 -3.78 -18.23 14.10
CA LYS A 227 -3.68 -19.63 14.55
C LYS A 227 -2.85 -20.43 13.57
#